data_d1faec5962b954a5602de6808722a76c
#
_entry.id   d1faec5962b954a5602de6808722a76c
#
_cell.length_a   1.000
_cell.length_b   1.000
_cell.length_c   1.000
_cell.angle_alpha   90.00
_cell.angle_beta   90.00
_cell.angle_gamma   90.00
#
_symmetry.space_group_name_H-M   'P 1'
#
loop_
_entity.id
_entity.type
_entity.pdbx_description
1 polymer ?
#
loop_
_entity_poly.entity_id
_entity_poly.type
_entity_poly.pdbx_seq_one_letter_code
_entity_poly.pdbx_strand_id
1 'polypeptide(L)'
;MRDAGEYQHTPLSRRRALTILGIGGAGLLAACAGTGPAGNAPESEEPAAAPSITLNPGDAAEDVVPTEPVGAAVRDGWFQRVALTNAAGNVVAGKLNRDRTEFTVTEPLGYGGEYTWSGSVVGRDGQAVPVTGSFSTVNPQTTVNGRFQLADHQTVGVAAPIILQFDAAIAEEDRATVEKALKVTTTPEVEGSWAWLPDEAGGSRVHWRTREYYPPGTTVHVDADFYGVSFGPDAYGAADSTLDFTIGRRQVVRAEAFSHRIQVLDEAGAVTMDFPCSYGEGDLDRNVTRSGIHVVTEKYEDFYMTNQAAGYANVRERFAVRISNNGEFIHANPASSGAQGNSNVTNGCINLSLTDAEQYFNTAMYGDPVEVTGTRIQLSYADGDIWDWAVPWDEWKAMSALSDDEPPADIPASAPVTPSDAPTLSGTPTTTTSAPATTSSGG
;
A
#
# COMPACT_ATOMS: atom_id res chain seq x y z
N MET A 1 40.88 -41.97 -12.01
CA MET A 1 40.32 -43.32 -11.85
C MET A 1 39.05 -43.21 -11.00
N ARG A 2 37.94 -43.61 -11.64
CA ARG A 2 36.54 -43.80 -11.14
C ARG A 2 35.78 -42.50 -10.86
N ASP A 3 34.94 -42.11 -11.70
CA ASP A 3 33.68 -42.60 -12.34
C ASP A 3 32.46 -42.12 -11.56
N ALA A 4 31.80 -41.19 -12.09
CA ALA A 4 30.48 -41.04 -12.70
C ALA A 4 29.29 -41.46 -11.83
N GLY A 5 28.30 -40.62 -11.82
CA GLY A 5 26.95 -40.86 -11.33
C GLY A 5 26.00 -39.70 -11.64
N GLU A 6 25.65 -39.58 -12.91
CA GLU A 6 24.52 -38.78 -13.39
C GLU A 6 23.22 -39.39 -12.87
N TYR A 7 22.35 -38.56 -12.23
CA TYR A 7 20.93 -38.89 -12.09
C TYR A 7 20.08 -37.78 -12.72
N GLN A 8 19.60 -38.11 -13.92
CA GLN A 8 18.55 -37.39 -14.60
C GLN A 8 17.22 -37.71 -13.93
N HIS A 9 16.47 -36.69 -13.48
CA HIS A 9 15.06 -36.82 -13.17
C HIS A 9 14.20 -36.11 -14.20
N THR A 10 13.53 -36.90 -15.02
CA THR A 10 12.47 -36.49 -15.93
C THR A 10 11.17 -36.20 -15.21
N PRO A 11 10.45 -35.11 -15.55
CA PRO A 11 9.12 -34.87 -14.99
C PRO A 11 8.02 -35.64 -15.73
N LEU A 12 7.25 -36.42 -15.02
CA LEU A 12 6.09 -37.15 -15.53
C LEU A 12 4.84 -36.23 -15.61
N SER A 13 4.49 -35.89 -16.84
CA SER A 13 3.18 -35.33 -17.20
C SER A 13 2.07 -36.34 -16.97
N ARG A 14 1.06 -36.01 -16.13
CA ARG A 14 -0.19 -36.76 -16.03
C ARG A 14 -1.35 -36.00 -16.65
N ARG A 15 -1.54 -36.17 -17.95
CA ARG A 15 -2.83 -35.94 -18.61
C ARG A 15 -3.70 -37.17 -18.35
N ARG A 16 -4.84 -37.00 -17.65
CA ARG A 16 -5.89 -38.00 -17.59
C ARG A 16 -6.93 -37.69 -18.66
N ALA A 17 -7.01 -38.56 -19.66
CA ALA A 17 -8.08 -38.60 -20.64
C ALA A 17 -9.31 -39.29 -20.02
N LEU A 18 -10.49 -38.68 -20.11
CA LEU A 18 -11.77 -39.31 -19.86
C LEU A 18 -12.20 -40.07 -21.10
N THR A 19 -12.33 -41.38 -20.98
CA THR A 19 -12.93 -42.24 -22.01
C THR A 19 -14.41 -42.43 -21.68
N ILE A 20 -15.28 -41.99 -22.60
CA ILE A 20 -16.72 -42.26 -22.57
C ILE A 20 -16.91 -43.59 -23.29
N LEU A 21 -17.46 -44.58 -22.59
CA LEU A 21 -17.96 -45.82 -23.18
C LEU A 21 -19.48 -45.73 -23.30
N GLY A 22 -19.94 -45.64 -24.54
CA GLY A 22 -21.34 -45.86 -24.91
C GLY A 22 -21.60 -47.34 -25.10
N ILE A 23 -22.69 -47.86 -24.56
CA ILE A 23 -23.24 -49.16 -24.91
C ILE A 23 -24.64 -48.95 -25.39
N GLY A 24 -24.84 -49.22 -26.68
CA GLY A 24 -26.15 -49.31 -27.33
C GLY A 24 -26.80 -50.66 -27.07
N GLY A 25 -28.12 -50.66 -26.97
CA GLY A 25 -28.95 -51.87 -26.95
C GLY A 25 -30.25 -51.61 -27.65
N ALA A 26 -30.32 -52.04 -28.93
CA ALA A 26 -31.53 -52.01 -29.73
C ALA A 26 -32.35 -53.24 -29.37
N GLY A 27 -33.64 -53.05 -29.10
CA GLY A 27 -34.63 -54.11 -29.00
C GLY A 27 -35.91 -53.68 -29.69
N LEU A 28 -36.07 -54.12 -30.91
CA LEU A 28 -37.30 -54.02 -31.68
C LEU A 28 -38.24 -55.19 -31.28
N LEU A 29 -39.44 -54.85 -30.85
CA LEU A 29 -40.58 -55.78 -30.96
C LEU A 29 -41.83 -55.04 -31.42
N ALA A 30 -42.25 -55.37 -32.62
CA ALA A 30 -43.53 -54.96 -33.22
C ALA A 30 -44.64 -55.91 -32.75
N ALA A 31 -45.80 -55.38 -32.38
CA ALA A 31 -47.08 -56.12 -32.51
C ALA A 31 -48.27 -55.20 -32.38
N CYS A 32 -48.99 -55.14 -33.46
CA CYS A 32 -50.44 -55.16 -33.70
C CYS A 32 -51.34 -54.07 -33.12
N ALA A 33 -52.02 -53.51 -34.10
CA ALA A 33 -53.11 -52.57 -34.07
C ALA A 33 -54.32 -53.02 -33.23
N GLY A 34 -54.93 -52.08 -32.52
CA GLY A 34 -56.26 -52.14 -31.94
C GLY A 34 -56.80 -50.71 -31.84
N THR A 35 -57.73 -50.37 -32.71
CA THR A 35 -58.49 -49.13 -32.73
C THR A 35 -59.54 -49.13 -31.62
N GLY A 36 -59.32 -48.33 -30.59
CA GLY A 36 -60.30 -47.95 -29.57
C GLY A 36 -60.25 -46.43 -29.34
N PRO A 37 -61.37 -45.77 -28.95
CA PRO A 37 -61.39 -44.30 -28.82
C PRO A 37 -60.49 -43.79 -27.71
N ALA A 38 -59.74 -42.74 -28.05
CA ALA A 38 -58.83 -42.09 -27.15
C ALA A 38 -59.53 -41.50 -25.93
N GLY A 39 -59.44 -42.21 -24.80
CA GLY A 39 -59.58 -41.58 -23.48
C GLY A 39 -58.33 -40.84 -23.17
N ASN A 40 -58.44 -39.56 -22.83
CA ASN A 40 -57.34 -38.78 -22.29
C ASN A 40 -56.79 -39.51 -21.05
N ALA A 41 -55.64 -40.16 -21.21
CA ALA A 41 -54.89 -40.58 -20.07
C ALA A 41 -54.48 -39.32 -19.32
N PRO A 42 -54.60 -39.24 -18.00
CA PRO A 42 -54.03 -38.15 -17.23
C PRO A 42 -52.55 -38.14 -17.52
N GLU A 43 -52.04 -36.99 -17.97
CA GLU A 43 -50.62 -36.70 -18.10
C GLU A 43 -50.01 -36.96 -16.70
N SER A 44 -49.20 -37.98 -16.59
CA SER A 44 -48.54 -38.28 -15.31
C SER A 44 -47.59 -37.11 -15.06
N GLU A 45 -47.96 -36.20 -14.17
CA GLU A 45 -47.06 -35.20 -13.65
C GLU A 45 -45.79 -35.92 -13.14
N GLU A 46 -44.65 -35.63 -13.78
CA GLU A 46 -43.37 -36.06 -13.28
C GLU A 46 -43.26 -35.56 -11.81
N PRO A 47 -42.83 -36.42 -10.86
CA PRO A 47 -42.70 -36.01 -9.47
C PRO A 47 -41.81 -34.79 -9.42
N ALA A 48 -42.28 -33.70 -8.79
CA ALA A 48 -41.50 -32.50 -8.61
C ALA A 48 -40.12 -32.85 -7.98
N ALA A 49 -39.05 -32.37 -8.59
CA ALA A 49 -37.69 -32.63 -8.09
C ALA A 49 -37.54 -32.14 -6.66
N ALA A 50 -36.90 -32.95 -5.83
CA ALA A 50 -36.59 -32.56 -4.47
C ALA A 50 -35.63 -31.34 -4.44
N PRO A 51 -35.78 -30.40 -3.50
CA PRO A 51 -34.92 -29.21 -3.46
C PRO A 51 -33.46 -29.61 -3.18
N SER A 52 -32.53 -28.95 -3.90
CA SER A 52 -31.10 -29.11 -3.62
C SER A 52 -30.53 -27.80 -3.07
N ILE A 53 -29.73 -27.92 -2.00
CA ILE A 53 -29.08 -26.79 -1.30
C ILE A 53 -27.60 -26.85 -1.59
N THR A 54 -27.04 -25.72 -2.01
CA THR A 54 -25.61 -25.53 -2.21
C THR A 54 -25.14 -24.47 -1.22
N LEU A 55 -24.17 -24.79 -0.40
CA LEU A 55 -23.49 -23.86 0.50
C LEU A 55 -22.16 -23.42 -0.10
N ASN A 56 -21.83 -22.15 0.06
CA ASN A 56 -20.52 -21.59 -0.24
C ASN A 56 -20.04 -20.80 0.96
N PRO A 57 -18.93 -21.19 1.63
CA PRO A 57 -18.16 -22.40 1.38
C PRO A 57 -18.99 -23.68 1.65
N GLY A 58 -18.50 -24.82 1.16
CA GLY A 58 -19.12 -26.11 1.39
C GLY A 58 -19.14 -26.49 2.87
N ASP A 59 -19.99 -27.49 3.21
CA ASP A 59 -20.05 -28.00 4.60
C ASP A 59 -18.69 -28.55 5.07
N ALA A 60 -18.34 -28.25 6.31
CA ALA A 60 -17.07 -28.57 6.97
C ALA A 60 -15.82 -28.01 6.28
N ALA A 61 -15.95 -26.93 5.50
CA ALA A 61 -14.79 -26.21 4.96
C ALA A 61 -13.98 -25.58 6.10
N GLU A 62 -12.67 -25.67 6.00
CA GLU A 62 -11.72 -25.08 6.95
C GLU A 62 -10.89 -24.00 6.26
N ASP A 63 -10.29 -23.11 7.02
CA ASP A 63 -9.38 -22.05 6.57
C ASP A 63 -9.97 -21.13 5.48
N VAL A 64 -11.29 -20.86 5.56
CA VAL A 64 -11.97 -19.96 4.64
C VAL A 64 -11.48 -18.53 4.87
N VAL A 65 -11.06 -17.85 3.82
CA VAL A 65 -10.64 -16.45 3.93
C VAL A 65 -11.86 -15.57 4.28
N PRO A 66 -11.78 -14.69 5.30
CA PRO A 66 -12.95 -13.94 5.80
C PRO A 66 -13.64 -13.03 4.78
N THR A 67 -12.92 -12.64 3.72
CA THR A 67 -13.41 -11.77 2.65
C THR A 67 -13.95 -12.54 1.44
N GLU A 68 -13.81 -13.88 1.41
CA GLU A 68 -14.41 -14.68 0.35
C GLU A 68 -15.94 -14.63 0.40
N PRO A 69 -16.61 -14.71 -0.76
CA PRO A 69 -18.07 -14.72 -0.82
C PRO A 69 -18.67 -15.91 -0.06
N VAL A 70 -19.53 -15.62 0.91
CA VAL A 70 -20.25 -16.62 1.69
C VAL A 70 -21.73 -16.55 1.40
N GLY A 71 -22.36 -17.72 1.14
CA GLY A 71 -23.78 -17.75 0.80
C GLY A 71 -24.37 -19.15 0.71
N ALA A 72 -25.66 -19.20 0.44
CA ALA A 72 -26.39 -20.44 0.22
C ALA A 72 -27.36 -20.28 -0.97
N ALA A 73 -27.46 -21.29 -1.82
CA ALA A 73 -28.36 -21.30 -2.95
C ALA A 73 -29.26 -22.53 -2.97
N VAL A 74 -30.47 -22.39 -3.51
CA VAL A 74 -31.45 -23.47 -3.61
C VAL A 74 -31.92 -23.63 -5.05
N ARG A 75 -32.01 -24.87 -5.51
CA ARG A 75 -32.71 -25.25 -6.75
C ARG A 75 -33.93 -26.08 -6.38
N ASP A 76 -34.96 -25.99 -7.20
CA ASP A 76 -36.26 -26.68 -7.06
C ASP A 76 -36.98 -26.44 -5.73
N GLY A 77 -36.78 -25.25 -5.17
CA GLY A 77 -37.38 -24.80 -3.91
C GLY A 77 -37.01 -23.36 -3.55
N TRP A 78 -37.34 -22.95 -2.35
CA TRP A 78 -37.03 -21.63 -1.83
C TRP A 78 -36.75 -21.68 -0.32
N PHE A 79 -35.95 -20.76 0.19
CA PHE A 79 -35.71 -20.63 1.63
C PHE A 79 -36.98 -20.14 2.36
N GLN A 80 -37.51 -20.96 3.26
CA GLN A 80 -38.49 -20.54 4.23
C GLN A 80 -37.79 -19.65 5.30
N ARG A 81 -36.61 -20.12 5.74
CA ARG A 81 -35.73 -19.49 6.71
C ARG A 81 -34.30 -19.87 6.36
N VAL A 82 -33.35 -18.93 6.49
CA VAL A 82 -31.92 -19.21 6.41
C VAL A 82 -31.19 -18.21 7.28
N ALA A 83 -30.20 -18.67 8.03
CA ALA A 83 -29.32 -17.85 8.83
C ALA A 83 -27.95 -18.51 8.95
N LEU A 84 -26.92 -17.67 9.00
CA LEU A 84 -25.57 -18.03 9.40
C LEU A 84 -25.35 -17.46 10.81
N THR A 85 -24.82 -18.27 11.74
CA THR A 85 -24.51 -17.83 13.11
C THR A 85 -23.06 -18.13 13.43
N ASN A 86 -22.42 -17.26 14.21
CA ASN A 86 -21.10 -17.51 14.77
C ASN A 86 -21.17 -18.39 16.04
N ALA A 87 -20.04 -18.81 16.58
CA ALA A 87 -19.94 -19.63 17.77
C ALA A 87 -20.61 -19.03 19.03
N ALA A 88 -20.73 -17.71 19.11
CA ALA A 88 -21.44 -17.01 20.19
C ALA A 88 -22.95 -16.96 19.99
N GLY A 89 -23.46 -17.52 18.87
CA GLY A 89 -24.90 -17.55 18.55
C GLY A 89 -25.41 -16.23 17.91
N ASN A 90 -24.54 -15.30 17.59
CA ASN A 90 -24.92 -14.07 16.89
C ASN A 90 -25.18 -14.37 15.41
N VAL A 91 -26.27 -13.80 14.88
CA VAL A 91 -26.60 -13.93 13.47
C VAL A 91 -25.72 -12.99 12.66
N VAL A 92 -25.05 -13.54 11.63
CA VAL A 92 -24.26 -12.81 10.66
C VAL A 92 -25.21 -12.12 9.66
N ALA A 93 -24.93 -10.84 9.37
CA ALA A 93 -25.77 -10.08 8.45
C ALA A 93 -25.72 -10.64 7.03
N GLY A 94 -26.88 -10.75 6.39
CA GLY A 94 -27.01 -11.27 5.03
C GLY A 94 -28.30 -10.83 4.37
N LYS A 95 -28.37 -11.03 3.06
CA LYS A 95 -29.53 -10.67 2.22
C LYS A 95 -30.04 -11.90 1.49
N LEU A 96 -31.35 -12.07 1.52
CA LEU A 96 -32.07 -13.05 0.72
C LEU A 96 -32.56 -12.36 -0.56
N ASN A 97 -32.37 -12.97 -1.73
CA ASN A 97 -32.87 -12.43 -2.98
C ASN A 97 -34.42 -12.47 -3.01
N ARG A 98 -35.04 -11.78 -4.00
CA ARG A 98 -36.49 -11.65 -4.10
C ARG A 98 -37.22 -12.98 -4.21
N ASP A 99 -36.62 -13.92 -4.94
CA ASP A 99 -37.19 -15.25 -5.19
C ASP A 99 -36.92 -16.23 -4.07
N ARG A 100 -36.17 -15.79 -3.05
CA ARG A 100 -35.77 -16.58 -1.88
C ARG A 100 -34.97 -17.84 -2.23
N THR A 101 -34.21 -17.78 -3.33
CA THR A 101 -33.38 -18.89 -3.80
C THR A 101 -31.90 -18.71 -3.51
N GLU A 102 -31.47 -17.49 -3.14
CA GLU A 102 -30.08 -17.16 -2.81
C GLU A 102 -30.01 -16.31 -1.54
N PHE A 103 -29.15 -16.67 -0.64
CA PHE A 103 -28.76 -15.90 0.55
C PHE A 103 -27.28 -15.56 0.43
N THR A 104 -26.94 -14.29 0.59
CA THR A 104 -25.56 -13.79 0.56
C THR A 104 -25.25 -13.09 1.85
N VAL A 105 -24.12 -13.43 2.49
CA VAL A 105 -23.56 -12.71 3.62
C VAL A 105 -23.07 -11.34 3.16
N THR A 106 -23.32 -10.29 3.96
CA THR A 106 -23.05 -8.90 3.57
C THR A 106 -22.06 -8.17 4.47
N GLU A 107 -21.53 -8.83 5.47
CA GLU A 107 -20.48 -8.31 6.34
C GLU A 107 -19.24 -9.24 6.28
N PRO A 108 -18.03 -8.70 6.43
CA PRO A 108 -16.82 -9.52 6.55
C PRO A 108 -16.92 -10.45 7.78
N LEU A 109 -16.42 -11.65 7.64
CA LEU A 109 -16.30 -12.58 8.75
C LEU A 109 -15.03 -12.29 9.57
N GLY A 110 -14.98 -12.76 10.82
CA GLY A 110 -13.78 -12.65 11.66
C GLY A 110 -12.76 -13.74 11.37
N TYR A 111 -11.50 -13.51 11.70
CA TYR A 111 -10.47 -14.55 11.76
C TYR A 111 -10.74 -15.55 12.88
N GLY A 112 -10.42 -16.83 12.66
CA GLY A 112 -10.59 -17.93 13.64
C GLY A 112 -12.03 -18.14 14.06
N GLY A 113 -12.99 -17.72 13.23
CA GLY A 113 -14.42 -17.85 13.50
C GLY A 113 -14.96 -19.22 13.09
N GLU A 114 -15.85 -19.78 13.91
CA GLU A 114 -16.67 -20.94 13.56
C GLU A 114 -18.09 -20.46 13.22
N TYR A 115 -18.60 -20.92 12.09
CA TYR A 115 -19.90 -20.50 11.56
C TYR A 115 -20.79 -21.69 11.26
N THR A 116 -22.09 -21.57 11.59
CA THR A 116 -23.08 -22.64 11.40
C THR A 116 -24.28 -22.11 10.61
N TRP A 117 -24.62 -22.84 9.57
CA TRP A 117 -25.85 -22.64 8.80
C TRP A 117 -27.04 -23.25 9.50
N SER A 118 -28.16 -22.56 9.50
CA SER A 118 -29.44 -23.05 10.03
C SER A 118 -30.61 -22.52 9.18
N GLY A 119 -31.69 -23.29 9.13
CA GLY A 119 -32.87 -22.85 8.39
C GLY A 119 -33.67 -24.00 7.82
N SER A 120 -34.54 -23.68 6.84
CA SER A 120 -35.34 -24.64 6.09
C SER A 120 -35.63 -24.14 4.68
N VAL A 121 -35.64 -25.08 3.76
CA VAL A 121 -36.04 -24.91 2.37
C VAL A 121 -37.34 -25.65 2.16
N VAL A 122 -38.28 -25.10 1.40
CA VAL A 122 -39.49 -25.79 0.95
C VAL A 122 -39.31 -26.10 -0.55
N GLY A 123 -39.44 -27.39 -0.86
CA GLY A 123 -39.41 -27.90 -2.25
C GLY A 123 -40.69 -27.59 -3.02
N ARG A 124 -40.65 -27.78 -4.32
CA ARG A 124 -41.88 -27.71 -5.17
C ARG A 124 -42.89 -28.77 -4.85
N ASP A 125 -42.46 -29.86 -4.21
CA ASP A 125 -43.29 -30.94 -3.67
C ASP A 125 -43.96 -30.57 -2.34
N GLY A 126 -43.66 -29.38 -1.76
CA GLY A 126 -44.17 -28.91 -0.48
C GLY A 126 -43.43 -29.49 0.73
N GLN A 127 -42.41 -30.32 0.53
CA GLN A 127 -41.62 -30.88 1.64
C GLN A 127 -40.60 -29.87 2.12
N ALA A 128 -40.41 -29.84 3.45
CA ALA A 128 -39.37 -29.01 4.08
C ALA A 128 -38.08 -29.80 4.31
N VAL A 129 -36.96 -29.25 3.83
CA VAL A 129 -35.61 -29.78 4.03
C VAL A 129 -34.82 -28.83 4.94
N PRO A 130 -34.11 -29.30 5.97
CA PRO A 130 -33.31 -28.44 6.82
C PRO A 130 -32.09 -27.91 6.06
N VAL A 131 -31.71 -26.66 6.34
CA VAL A 131 -30.40 -26.08 5.97
C VAL A 131 -29.46 -26.32 7.14
N THR A 132 -28.43 -27.13 6.91
CA THR A 132 -27.40 -27.45 7.92
C THR A 132 -26.03 -27.45 7.26
N GLY A 133 -25.03 -27.09 8.01
CA GLY A 133 -23.62 -27.05 7.59
C GLY A 133 -22.83 -26.12 8.47
N SER A 134 -21.54 -26.26 8.44
CA SER A 134 -20.61 -25.43 9.20
C SER A 134 -19.33 -25.21 8.42
N PHE A 135 -18.58 -24.18 8.81
CA PHE A 135 -17.23 -23.94 8.29
C PHE A 135 -16.44 -23.10 9.31
N SER A 136 -15.13 -23.08 9.16
CA SER A 136 -14.27 -22.18 9.93
C SER A 136 -13.47 -21.27 9.03
N THR A 137 -13.16 -20.09 9.53
CA THR A 137 -12.27 -19.13 8.85
C THR A 137 -10.84 -19.33 9.28
N VAL A 138 -9.89 -18.90 8.42
CA VAL A 138 -8.47 -18.91 8.72
C VAL A 138 -8.19 -18.25 10.06
N ASN A 139 -7.30 -18.86 10.85
CA ASN A 139 -6.88 -18.37 12.16
C ASN A 139 -5.38 -18.04 12.16
N PRO A 140 -4.99 -16.83 11.66
CA PRO A 140 -3.60 -16.48 11.51
C PRO A 140 -2.87 -16.44 12.85
N GLN A 141 -1.61 -16.88 12.87
CA GLN A 141 -0.74 -16.72 14.04
C GLN A 141 -0.28 -15.26 14.20
N THR A 142 -0.23 -14.52 13.08
CA THR A 142 0.21 -13.13 13.05
C THR A 142 -0.75 -12.31 12.18
N THR A 143 -1.14 -11.13 12.67
CA THR A 143 -1.79 -10.11 11.85
C THR A 143 -0.84 -8.96 11.64
N VAL A 144 -0.74 -8.48 10.38
CA VAL A 144 0.17 -7.41 9.96
C VAL A 144 -0.61 -6.13 9.73
N ASN A 145 -0.12 -5.02 10.30
CA ASN A 145 -0.67 -3.69 10.10
C ASN A 145 0.20 -2.90 9.13
N GLY A 146 -0.43 -2.22 8.18
CA GLY A 146 0.17 -1.18 7.37
C GLY A 146 -0.20 0.20 7.92
N ARG A 147 0.79 1.12 7.99
CA ARG A 147 0.57 2.48 8.46
C ARG A 147 1.12 3.48 7.47
N PHE A 148 0.25 4.36 6.98
CA PHE A 148 0.64 5.50 6.16
C PHE A 148 1.40 6.54 7.00
N GLN A 149 2.45 7.14 6.42
CA GLN A 149 3.20 8.22 7.07
C GLN A 149 2.45 9.54 6.98
N LEU A 150 1.75 9.79 5.88
CA LEU A 150 0.90 10.97 5.73
C LEU A 150 -0.32 10.89 6.62
N ALA A 151 -0.73 12.04 7.14
CA ALA A 151 -2.02 12.17 7.83
C ALA A 151 -3.15 12.31 6.80
N ASP A 152 -4.31 11.77 7.15
CA ASP A 152 -5.51 11.90 6.34
C ASP A 152 -5.90 13.37 6.15
N HIS A 153 -6.35 13.71 4.93
CA HIS A 153 -6.70 15.06 4.48
C HIS A 153 -5.57 16.11 4.57
N GLN A 154 -4.32 15.68 4.62
CA GLN A 154 -3.16 16.57 4.61
C GLN A 154 -3.00 17.24 3.24
N THR A 155 -2.50 18.48 3.24
CA THR A 155 -2.01 19.15 2.02
C THR A 155 -0.50 19.07 1.99
N VAL A 156 0.07 18.58 0.89
CA VAL A 156 1.51 18.32 0.74
C VAL A 156 2.08 18.92 -0.54
N GLY A 157 3.40 19.01 -0.64
CA GLY A 157 4.12 19.49 -1.83
C GLY A 157 4.10 18.47 -2.98
N VAL A 158 4.53 18.94 -4.14
CA VAL A 158 4.40 18.22 -5.42
C VAL A 158 5.29 16.97 -5.56
N ALA A 159 6.24 16.75 -4.66
CA ALA A 159 7.14 15.58 -4.66
C ALA A 159 6.88 14.61 -3.49
N ALA A 160 5.77 14.78 -2.76
CA ALA A 160 5.46 13.90 -1.63
C ALA A 160 5.24 12.46 -2.09
N PRO A 161 6.01 11.48 -1.62
CA PRO A 161 5.70 10.08 -1.84
C PRO A 161 4.58 9.62 -0.90
N ILE A 162 3.86 8.58 -1.29
CA ILE A 162 3.03 7.81 -0.38
C ILE A 162 3.94 6.76 0.26
N ILE A 163 4.03 6.78 1.59
CA ILE A 163 4.87 5.85 2.35
C ILE A 163 3.98 4.99 3.21
N LEU A 164 4.09 3.69 3.03
CA LEU A 164 3.41 2.69 3.84
C LEU A 164 4.44 1.81 4.53
N GLN A 165 4.44 1.85 5.86
CA GLN A 165 5.30 1.06 6.73
C GLN A 165 4.49 -0.08 7.34
N PHE A 166 4.99 -1.31 7.24
CA PHE A 166 4.43 -2.47 7.91
C PHE A 166 5.10 -2.72 9.26
N ASP A 167 4.38 -3.33 10.20
CA ASP A 167 4.89 -3.71 11.52
C ASP A 167 5.56 -5.09 11.53
N ALA A 168 5.72 -5.72 10.36
CA ALA A 168 6.42 -6.97 10.14
C ALA A 168 7.20 -6.96 8.83
N ALA A 169 8.25 -7.76 8.74
CA ALA A 169 8.95 -8.03 7.49
C ALA A 169 8.10 -8.96 6.60
N ILE A 170 7.98 -8.62 5.33
CA ILE A 170 7.23 -9.37 4.32
C ILE A 170 8.25 -10.01 3.37
N ALA A 171 8.20 -11.33 3.25
CA ALA A 171 9.09 -12.06 2.36
C ALA A 171 8.88 -11.63 0.90
N GLU A 172 9.94 -11.65 0.11
CA GLU A 172 9.92 -11.14 -1.27
C GLU A 172 8.84 -11.86 -2.12
N GLU A 173 8.68 -13.16 -1.94
CA GLU A 173 7.68 -13.98 -2.62
C GLU A 173 6.23 -13.60 -2.29
N ASP A 174 5.97 -12.97 -1.14
CA ASP A 174 4.64 -12.58 -0.68
C ASP A 174 4.29 -11.13 -1.05
N ARG A 175 5.30 -10.28 -1.37
CA ARG A 175 5.12 -8.85 -1.66
C ARG A 175 4.15 -8.59 -2.80
N ALA A 176 4.17 -9.40 -3.85
CA ALA A 176 3.25 -9.26 -4.98
C ALA A 176 1.78 -9.45 -4.59
N THR A 177 1.48 -10.30 -3.62
CA THR A 177 0.14 -10.49 -3.09
C THR A 177 -0.33 -9.27 -2.31
N VAL A 178 0.54 -8.71 -1.48
CA VAL A 178 0.27 -7.50 -0.69
C VAL A 178 0.12 -6.27 -1.60
N GLU A 179 1.00 -6.09 -2.58
CA GLU A 179 0.96 -4.93 -3.49
C GLU A 179 -0.32 -4.89 -4.34
N LYS A 180 -0.87 -6.05 -4.73
CA LYS A 180 -2.16 -6.13 -5.45
C LYS A 180 -3.35 -5.58 -4.66
N ALA A 181 -3.24 -5.54 -3.34
CA ALA A 181 -4.25 -4.97 -2.45
C ALA A 181 -4.12 -3.44 -2.28
N LEU A 182 -3.10 -2.84 -2.89
CA LEU A 182 -2.84 -1.39 -2.87
C LEU A 182 -3.34 -0.75 -4.16
N LYS A 183 -4.19 0.26 -4.03
CA LYS A 183 -4.70 1.01 -5.17
C LYS A 183 -4.56 2.50 -4.92
N VAL A 184 -3.94 3.22 -5.86
CA VAL A 184 -3.85 4.68 -5.85
C VAL A 184 -4.75 5.24 -6.94
N THR A 185 -5.59 6.20 -6.57
CA THR A 185 -6.46 6.94 -7.49
C THR A 185 -6.14 8.42 -7.38
N THR A 186 -5.84 9.07 -8.51
CA THR A 186 -5.52 10.49 -8.55
C THR A 186 -6.46 11.26 -9.47
N THR A 187 -6.73 12.52 -9.13
CA THR A 187 -7.50 13.44 -10.00
C THR A 187 -6.77 14.78 -10.07
N PRO A 188 -6.23 15.18 -11.24
CA PRO A 188 -6.19 14.41 -12.50
C PRO A 188 -5.38 13.12 -12.37
N GLU A 189 -5.63 12.15 -13.27
CA GLU A 189 -4.86 10.91 -13.32
C GLU A 189 -3.39 11.20 -13.64
N VAL A 190 -2.49 10.58 -12.87
CA VAL A 190 -1.03 10.70 -13.04
C VAL A 190 -0.38 9.32 -13.07
N GLU A 191 0.69 9.17 -13.85
CA GLU A 191 1.49 7.95 -13.88
C GLU A 191 2.29 7.84 -12.57
N GLY A 192 2.20 6.69 -11.90
CA GLY A 192 2.93 6.40 -10.67
C GLY A 192 3.15 4.91 -10.49
N SER A 193 4.06 4.54 -9.60
CA SER A 193 4.41 3.14 -9.30
C SER A 193 4.78 2.97 -7.85
N TRP A 194 4.42 1.83 -7.28
CA TRP A 194 4.95 1.33 -6.03
C TRP A 194 6.39 0.84 -6.22
N ALA A 195 7.17 0.89 -5.16
CA ALA A 195 8.51 0.32 -5.06
C ALA A 195 8.75 -0.17 -3.64
N TRP A 196 9.23 -1.38 -3.48
CA TRP A 196 9.64 -1.94 -2.20
C TRP A 196 11.05 -1.47 -1.87
N LEU A 197 11.17 -0.72 -0.79
CA LEU A 197 12.43 -0.21 -0.31
C LEU A 197 13.05 -1.18 0.72
N PRO A 198 14.34 -1.02 1.06
CA PRO A 198 14.96 -1.80 2.12
C PRO A 198 14.16 -1.75 3.42
N ASP A 199 13.99 -2.88 4.08
CA ASP A 199 13.27 -2.99 5.35
C ASP A 199 13.89 -2.08 6.41
N GLU A 200 13.04 -1.42 7.19
CA GLU A 200 13.44 -0.48 8.23
C GLU A 200 12.66 -0.73 9.53
N ALA A 201 13.31 -0.48 10.67
CA ALA A 201 12.71 -0.65 12.00
C ALA A 201 12.07 -2.04 12.26
N GLY A 202 12.53 -3.06 11.55
CA GLY A 202 12.05 -4.44 11.69
C GLY A 202 10.80 -4.76 10.88
N GLY A 203 10.36 -3.88 9.99
CA GLY A 203 9.24 -4.09 9.08
C GLY A 203 9.55 -3.69 7.64
N SER A 204 8.83 -4.27 6.72
CA SER A 204 8.91 -3.90 5.30
C SER A 204 8.22 -2.57 5.05
N ARG A 205 8.68 -1.88 4.01
CA ARG A 205 8.08 -0.63 3.56
C ARG A 205 7.95 -0.57 2.05
N VAL A 206 6.88 0.07 1.60
CA VAL A 206 6.61 0.30 0.19
C VAL A 206 6.25 1.77 -0.02
N HIS A 207 6.89 2.39 -1.01
CA HIS A 207 6.64 3.78 -1.38
C HIS A 207 5.99 3.86 -2.75
N TRP A 208 5.12 4.84 -2.94
CA TRP A 208 4.59 5.16 -4.25
C TRP A 208 4.92 6.59 -4.61
N ARG A 209 5.46 6.81 -5.79
CA ARG A 209 5.65 8.13 -6.36
C ARG A 209 5.20 8.19 -7.81
N THR A 210 4.93 9.40 -8.25
CA THR A 210 4.69 9.70 -9.66
C THR A 210 5.99 9.68 -10.47
N ARG A 211 5.85 9.54 -11.77
CA ARG A 211 6.97 9.67 -12.70
C ARG A 211 7.58 11.06 -12.68
N GLU A 212 6.74 12.08 -12.76
CA GLU A 212 7.07 13.50 -12.66
C GLU A 212 6.44 14.06 -11.38
N TYR A 213 6.82 15.25 -10.93
CA TYR A 213 6.13 15.89 -9.81
C TYR A 213 4.63 16.02 -10.09
N TYR A 214 3.82 15.85 -9.06
CA TYR A 214 2.37 16.00 -9.18
C TYR A 214 1.99 17.38 -9.73
N PRO A 215 0.95 17.48 -10.56
CA PRO A 215 0.28 18.74 -10.84
C PRO A 215 -0.31 19.33 -9.54
N PRO A 216 -0.19 20.66 -9.31
CA PRO A 216 -0.85 21.32 -8.19
C PRO A 216 -2.37 21.09 -8.18
N GLY A 217 -2.94 20.92 -6.99
CA GLY A 217 -4.37 20.67 -6.80
C GLY A 217 -4.81 19.22 -7.07
N THR A 218 -3.89 18.31 -7.39
CA THR A 218 -4.21 16.88 -7.51
C THR A 218 -4.76 16.36 -6.17
N THR A 219 -5.89 15.67 -6.23
CA THR A 219 -6.41 14.88 -5.10
C THR A 219 -5.96 13.43 -5.25
N VAL A 220 -5.57 12.82 -4.15
CA VAL A 220 -5.07 11.45 -4.10
C VAL A 220 -5.89 10.67 -3.09
N HIS A 221 -6.36 9.52 -3.51
CA HIS A 221 -7.01 8.52 -2.67
C HIS A 221 -6.26 7.20 -2.78
N VAL A 222 -6.00 6.56 -1.65
CA VAL A 222 -5.33 5.26 -1.56
C VAL A 222 -6.25 4.30 -0.82
N ASP A 223 -6.52 3.17 -1.46
CA ASP A 223 -7.10 2.00 -0.82
C ASP A 223 -5.98 1.00 -0.49
N ALA A 224 -5.98 0.48 0.72
CA ALA A 224 -5.14 -0.62 1.18
C ALA A 224 -6.05 -1.70 1.77
N ASP A 225 -6.55 -2.57 0.89
CA ASP A 225 -7.55 -3.60 1.20
C ASP A 225 -6.85 -4.85 1.73
N PHE A 226 -6.31 -4.78 2.95
CA PHE A 226 -5.44 -5.82 3.53
C PHE A 226 -6.19 -6.90 4.30
N TYR A 227 -7.40 -6.63 4.78
CA TYR A 227 -8.15 -7.63 5.53
C TYR A 227 -8.43 -8.87 4.68
N GLY A 228 -8.01 -10.05 5.15
CA GLY A 228 -8.10 -11.30 4.41
C GLY A 228 -6.97 -11.55 3.40
N VAL A 229 -6.06 -10.60 3.21
CA VAL A 229 -4.89 -10.79 2.34
C VAL A 229 -3.80 -11.53 3.08
N SER A 230 -3.19 -12.55 2.44
CA SER A 230 -2.03 -13.25 2.98
C SER A 230 -0.77 -12.38 2.85
N PHE A 231 -0.02 -12.29 3.95
CA PHE A 231 1.30 -11.64 4.06
C PHE A 231 2.43 -12.67 4.22
N GLY A 232 2.13 -13.94 4.00
CA GLY A 232 3.03 -15.07 4.13
C GLY A 232 2.41 -16.20 4.93
N PRO A 233 3.17 -17.26 5.24
CA PRO A 233 2.65 -18.40 6.02
C PRO A 233 2.09 -17.95 7.35
N ASP A 234 0.82 -18.29 7.63
CA ASP A 234 0.10 -17.97 8.87
C ASP A 234 0.05 -16.47 9.23
N ALA A 235 0.32 -15.56 8.28
CA ALA A 235 0.27 -14.13 8.44
C ALA A 235 -0.77 -13.50 7.51
N TYR A 236 -1.63 -12.63 8.02
CA TYR A 236 -2.69 -11.97 7.27
C TYR A 236 -2.81 -10.50 7.66
N GLY A 237 -3.33 -9.67 6.75
CA GLY A 237 -3.57 -8.26 7.03
C GLY A 237 -4.60 -8.07 8.15
N ALA A 238 -4.29 -7.18 9.10
CA ALA A 238 -5.12 -6.97 10.28
C ALA A 238 -6.44 -6.25 9.97
N ALA A 239 -6.40 -5.27 9.07
CA ALA A 239 -7.53 -4.43 8.68
C ALA A 239 -7.24 -3.70 7.38
N ASP A 240 -8.29 -3.23 6.71
CA ASP A 240 -8.19 -2.28 5.62
C ASP A 240 -7.84 -0.89 6.13
N SER A 241 -7.21 -0.09 5.28
CA SER A 241 -6.87 1.30 5.56
C SER A 241 -7.01 2.16 4.31
N THR A 242 -7.39 3.42 4.48
CA THR A 242 -7.47 4.39 3.39
C THR A 242 -6.68 5.63 3.74
N LEU A 243 -6.27 6.39 2.72
CA LEU A 243 -5.61 7.67 2.87
C LEU A 243 -6.12 8.64 1.80
N ASP A 244 -6.59 9.80 2.23
CA ASP A 244 -6.95 10.91 1.35
C ASP A 244 -6.01 12.08 1.60
N PHE A 245 -5.45 12.68 0.54
CA PHE A 245 -4.66 13.90 0.66
C PHE A 245 -4.72 14.75 -0.61
N THR A 246 -4.21 15.98 -0.52
CA THR A 246 -4.24 16.92 -1.64
C THR A 246 -2.85 17.49 -1.89
N ILE A 247 -2.47 17.60 -3.15
CA ILE A 247 -1.25 18.30 -3.56
C ILE A 247 -1.53 19.79 -3.53
N GLY A 248 -0.73 20.51 -2.77
CA GLY A 248 -0.82 21.97 -2.66
C GLY A 248 -0.20 22.70 -3.86
N ARG A 249 0.33 23.86 -3.58
CA ARG A 249 1.07 24.65 -4.56
C ARG A 249 2.32 23.92 -5.04
N ARG A 250 2.77 24.23 -6.27
CA ARG A 250 4.10 23.83 -6.69
C ARG A 250 5.14 24.86 -6.19
N GLN A 251 6.12 24.37 -5.44
CA GLN A 251 7.34 25.07 -5.10
C GLN A 251 8.50 24.10 -5.29
N VAL A 252 9.49 24.51 -6.06
CA VAL A 252 10.73 23.74 -6.27
C VAL A 252 11.88 24.57 -5.77
N VAL A 253 12.73 23.95 -4.97
CA VAL A 253 13.96 24.59 -4.49
C VAL A 253 15.13 24.10 -5.33
N ARG A 254 15.89 24.99 -5.92
CA ARG A 254 17.15 24.71 -6.60
C ARG A 254 18.31 25.14 -5.72
N ALA A 255 19.14 24.20 -5.35
CA ALA A 255 20.25 24.36 -4.45
C ALA A 255 21.54 23.98 -5.18
N GLU A 256 22.31 24.98 -5.65
CA GLU A 256 23.50 24.77 -6.48
C GLU A 256 24.76 25.13 -5.70
N ALA A 257 25.58 24.10 -5.35
CA ALA A 257 26.69 24.24 -4.41
C ALA A 257 27.86 25.06 -4.94
N PHE A 258 28.09 25.12 -6.25
CA PHE A 258 29.19 25.92 -6.83
C PHE A 258 28.87 27.41 -6.86
N SER A 259 27.60 27.77 -7.05
CA SER A 259 27.16 29.17 -7.02
C SER A 259 26.98 29.72 -5.61
N HIS A 260 26.96 28.81 -4.60
CA HIS A 260 26.65 29.13 -3.20
C HIS A 260 25.30 29.86 -3.06
N ARG A 261 24.30 29.40 -3.84
CA ARG A 261 22.96 29.98 -3.86
C ARG A 261 21.88 28.90 -3.75
N ILE A 262 20.77 29.33 -3.17
CA ILE A 262 19.52 28.57 -3.15
C ILE A 262 18.43 29.46 -3.75
N GLN A 263 17.66 28.90 -4.70
CA GLN A 263 16.55 29.57 -5.38
C GLN A 263 15.26 28.83 -5.11
N VAL A 264 14.20 29.55 -4.82
CA VAL A 264 12.84 29.01 -4.68
C VAL A 264 12.03 29.43 -5.91
N LEU A 265 11.49 28.46 -6.61
CA LEU A 265 10.72 28.65 -7.83
C LEU A 265 9.24 28.38 -7.57
N ASP A 266 8.39 29.19 -8.15
CA ASP A 266 6.93 29.03 -8.12
C ASP A 266 6.43 28.01 -9.18
N GLU A 267 5.11 27.94 -9.31
CA GLU A 267 4.44 27.04 -10.27
C GLU A 267 4.82 27.33 -11.72
N ALA A 268 5.03 28.60 -12.07
CA ALA A 268 5.44 29.01 -13.41
C ALA A 268 6.95 28.81 -13.66
N GLY A 269 7.71 28.38 -12.65
CA GLY A 269 9.16 28.27 -12.69
C GLY A 269 9.89 29.61 -12.53
N ALA A 270 9.17 30.66 -12.11
CA ALA A 270 9.79 31.94 -11.80
C ALA A 270 10.47 31.92 -10.44
N VAL A 271 11.66 32.54 -10.33
CA VAL A 271 12.38 32.63 -9.06
C VAL A 271 11.69 33.64 -8.16
N THR A 272 11.17 33.19 -7.04
CA THR A 272 10.50 34.02 -6.03
C THR A 272 11.42 34.40 -4.88
N MET A 273 12.44 33.55 -4.61
CA MET A 273 13.49 33.80 -3.61
C MET A 273 14.83 33.38 -4.21
N ASP A 274 15.86 34.14 -3.93
CA ASP A 274 17.24 33.85 -4.37
C ASP A 274 18.20 34.30 -3.27
N PHE A 275 18.71 33.33 -2.48
CA PHE A 275 19.48 33.60 -1.29
C PHE A 275 20.92 33.11 -1.40
N PRO A 276 21.89 33.87 -0.89
CA PRO A 276 23.25 33.40 -0.68
C PRO A 276 23.25 32.35 0.44
N CYS A 277 23.96 31.26 0.25
CA CYS A 277 24.03 30.18 1.22
C CYS A 277 25.43 29.55 1.28
N SER A 278 25.60 28.62 2.21
CA SER A 278 26.81 27.82 2.34
C SER A 278 26.39 26.34 2.51
N TYR A 279 26.98 25.47 1.72
CA TYR A 279 26.78 24.02 1.74
C TYR A 279 27.84 23.31 2.56
N GLY A 280 27.77 22.00 2.61
CA GLY A 280 28.77 21.15 3.20
C GLY A 280 30.15 21.40 2.62
N GLU A 281 31.19 21.45 3.48
CA GLU A 281 32.58 21.72 3.10
C GLU A 281 33.11 20.69 2.12
N GLY A 282 32.67 19.42 2.27
CA GLY A 282 32.94 18.36 1.31
C GLY A 282 34.32 17.74 1.41
N ASP A 283 35.13 18.08 2.41
CA ASP A 283 36.43 17.47 2.65
C ASP A 283 36.33 16.04 3.21
N LEU A 284 35.25 15.73 3.92
CA LEU A 284 34.88 14.40 4.43
C LEU A 284 33.52 13.99 3.86
N ASP A 285 33.28 12.67 3.72
CA ASP A 285 32.00 12.16 3.20
C ASP A 285 30.81 12.56 4.08
N ARG A 286 30.99 12.60 5.40
CA ARG A 286 29.95 12.98 6.37
C ARG A 286 29.52 14.43 6.31
N ASN A 287 30.33 15.31 5.72
CA ASN A 287 30.02 16.75 5.60
C ASN A 287 29.75 17.20 4.14
N VAL A 288 29.44 16.28 3.26
CA VAL A 288 28.96 16.58 1.91
C VAL A 288 27.45 16.74 1.95
N THR A 289 26.92 17.87 1.49
CA THR A 289 25.49 17.95 1.12
C THR A 289 25.26 17.02 -0.08
N ARG A 290 24.34 16.06 0.00
CA ARG A 290 24.11 15.10 -1.10
C ARG A 290 23.49 15.81 -2.30
N SER A 291 24.01 15.56 -3.50
CA SER A 291 23.36 15.97 -4.76
C SER A 291 22.22 15.00 -5.08
N GLY A 292 21.12 15.53 -5.63
CA GLY A 292 19.92 14.76 -5.94
C GLY A 292 18.67 15.53 -5.59
N ILE A 293 17.52 14.89 -5.75
CA ILE A 293 16.23 15.47 -5.39
C ILE A 293 15.86 14.98 -3.99
N HIS A 294 15.98 15.88 -3.03
CA HIS A 294 15.50 15.71 -1.67
C HIS A 294 14.03 16.11 -1.54
N VAL A 295 13.38 15.66 -0.49
CA VAL A 295 12.00 16.03 -0.17
C VAL A 295 11.97 16.64 1.23
N VAL A 296 11.29 17.78 1.39
CA VAL A 296 11.05 18.36 2.71
C VAL A 296 10.20 17.43 3.55
N THR A 297 10.68 17.05 4.73
CA THR A 297 9.98 16.11 5.63
C THR A 297 9.48 16.77 6.90
N GLU A 298 10.26 17.68 7.48
CA GLU A 298 9.96 18.26 8.78
C GLU A 298 10.39 19.72 8.85
N LYS A 299 9.74 20.48 9.75
CA LYS A 299 10.07 21.90 10.00
C LYS A 299 10.08 22.17 11.50
N TYR A 300 11.09 22.92 11.92
CA TYR A 300 11.27 23.33 13.32
C TYR A 300 11.59 24.81 13.40
N GLU A 301 10.82 25.58 14.15
CA GLU A 301 11.17 26.97 14.42
C GLU A 301 12.50 27.05 15.22
N ASP A 302 12.65 26.15 16.19
CA ASP A 302 13.86 25.91 16.94
C ASP A 302 14.20 24.42 16.94
N PHE A 303 15.41 24.08 16.50
CA PHE A 303 15.93 22.73 16.45
C PHE A 303 17.27 22.68 17.20
N TYR A 304 17.47 21.66 18.04
CA TYR A 304 18.72 21.50 18.79
C TYR A 304 19.51 20.34 18.19
N MET A 305 20.57 20.69 17.50
CA MET A 305 21.40 19.74 16.76
C MET A 305 22.59 19.27 17.60
N THR A 306 22.83 17.96 17.61
CA THR A 306 24.01 17.33 18.22
C THR A 306 24.65 16.41 17.20
N ASN A 307 25.96 16.61 16.96
CA ASN A 307 26.78 15.71 16.18
C ASN A 307 28.17 15.62 16.82
N GLN A 308 28.40 14.57 17.59
CA GLN A 308 29.65 14.38 18.32
C GLN A 308 30.84 14.16 17.38
N ALA A 309 30.65 13.50 16.24
CA ALA A 309 31.70 13.30 15.25
C ALA A 309 32.15 14.61 14.59
N ALA A 310 31.27 15.60 14.50
CA ALA A 310 31.57 16.96 14.06
C ALA A 310 31.95 17.91 15.20
N GLY A 311 31.98 17.44 16.45
CA GLY A 311 32.47 18.18 17.62
C GLY A 311 31.50 19.19 18.24
N TYR A 312 30.16 19.05 17.96
CA TYR A 312 29.16 19.94 18.56
C TYR A 312 28.02 19.19 19.22
N ALA A 313 27.40 19.78 20.23
CA ALA A 313 26.27 19.23 20.95
C ALA A 313 25.31 20.35 21.38
N ASN A 314 24.02 20.07 21.26
CA ASN A 314 22.93 20.93 21.70
C ASN A 314 22.99 22.36 21.11
N VAL A 315 23.39 22.48 19.83
CA VAL A 315 23.44 23.76 19.11
C VAL A 315 22.02 24.09 18.61
N ARG A 316 21.51 25.26 19.00
CA ARG A 316 20.21 25.74 18.56
C ARG A 316 20.29 26.27 17.14
N GLU A 317 19.54 25.63 16.24
CA GLU A 317 19.37 26.06 14.85
C GLU A 317 17.93 26.55 14.65
N ARG A 318 17.79 27.71 14.06
CA ARG A 318 16.49 28.33 13.83
C ARG A 318 15.99 28.11 12.41
N PHE A 319 14.64 28.06 12.29
CA PHE A 319 13.97 27.91 11.00
C PHE A 319 14.50 26.72 10.21
N ALA A 320 14.66 25.60 10.90
CA ALA A 320 15.22 24.39 10.34
C ALA A 320 14.18 23.60 9.53
N VAL A 321 14.47 23.37 8.26
CA VAL A 321 13.67 22.57 7.33
C VAL A 321 14.50 21.34 6.97
N ARG A 322 14.06 20.14 7.39
CA ARG A 322 14.73 18.87 7.13
C ARG A 322 14.52 18.46 5.68
N ILE A 323 15.57 18.03 5.02
CA ILE A 323 15.57 17.57 3.63
C ILE A 323 16.13 16.14 3.46
N SER A 324 16.75 15.56 4.49
CA SER A 324 17.13 14.15 4.52
C SER A 324 17.24 13.60 5.94
N ASN A 325 17.16 12.28 6.09
CA ASN A 325 17.40 11.60 7.37
C ASN A 325 18.90 11.45 7.68
N ASN A 326 19.77 11.68 6.71
CA ASN A 326 21.21 11.82 6.93
C ASN A 326 21.57 13.06 7.77
N GLY A 327 20.57 13.89 8.11
CA GLY A 327 20.73 15.05 8.98
C GLY A 327 20.96 16.37 8.23
N GLU A 328 20.63 16.42 6.96
CA GLU A 328 20.72 17.65 6.18
C GLU A 328 19.46 18.50 6.35
N PHE A 329 19.69 19.77 6.64
CA PHE A 329 18.67 20.79 6.82
C PHE A 329 18.99 22.05 5.99
N ILE A 330 17.96 22.78 5.65
CA ILE A 330 18.07 24.20 5.28
C ILE A 330 17.70 24.99 6.53
N HIS A 331 18.64 25.79 7.08
CA HIS A 331 18.41 26.50 8.34
C HIS A 331 19.20 27.81 8.47
N ALA A 332 18.85 28.62 9.46
CA ALA A 332 19.60 29.81 9.78
C ALA A 332 20.92 29.46 10.49
N ASN A 333 22.03 29.99 9.99
CA ASN A 333 23.30 29.96 10.71
C ASN A 333 24.05 31.29 10.56
N PRO A 334 23.81 32.26 11.45
CA PRO A 334 24.50 33.55 11.42
C PRO A 334 26.02 33.45 11.55
N ALA A 335 26.55 32.37 12.19
CA ALA A 335 27.99 32.17 12.34
C ALA A 335 28.71 31.91 11.00
N SER A 336 28.00 31.38 10.00
CA SER A 336 28.52 31.15 8.66
C SER A 336 28.27 32.32 7.67
N SER A 337 27.78 33.47 8.14
CA SER A 337 27.38 34.60 7.26
C SER A 337 28.49 35.09 6.33
N GLY A 338 29.75 35.03 6.76
CA GLY A 338 30.90 35.41 5.91
C GLY A 338 31.21 34.42 4.77
N ALA A 339 30.68 33.17 4.89
CA ALA A 339 30.83 32.13 3.86
C ALA A 339 29.64 32.07 2.91
N GLN A 340 28.46 32.49 3.35
CA GLN A 340 27.22 32.44 2.54
C GLN A 340 27.39 33.28 1.26
N GLY A 341 27.12 32.63 0.12
CA GLY A 341 27.34 33.22 -1.22
C GLY A 341 28.78 33.17 -1.70
N ASN A 342 29.71 32.57 -0.97
CA ASN A 342 31.14 32.63 -1.30
C ASN A 342 31.89 31.29 -1.12
N SER A 343 31.56 30.50 -0.09
CA SER A 343 32.25 29.24 0.20
C SER A 343 31.39 28.25 0.96
N ASN A 344 31.74 26.97 0.87
CA ASN A 344 31.05 25.87 1.55
C ASN A 344 31.85 25.47 2.80
N VAL A 345 31.26 25.58 3.99
CA VAL A 345 31.95 25.42 5.28
C VAL A 345 31.11 24.62 6.31
N THR A 346 30.01 23.98 5.89
CA THR A 346 29.09 23.32 6.83
C THR A 346 29.37 21.82 6.96
N ASN A 347 28.66 21.15 7.87
CA ASN A 347 28.72 19.72 8.04
C ASN A 347 27.64 18.96 7.21
N GLY A 348 27.21 19.53 6.08
CA GLY A 348 26.20 18.94 5.18
C GLY A 348 24.94 19.79 5.05
N CYS A 349 24.56 20.58 6.04
CA CYS A 349 23.40 21.47 5.99
C CYS A 349 23.59 22.62 5.00
N ILE A 350 22.49 23.18 4.52
CA ILE A 350 22.45 24.41 3.69
C ILE A 350 22.15 25.57 4.62
N ASN A 351 23.18 26.42 4.88
CA ASN A 351 23.10 27.49 5.84
C ASN A 351 22.71 28.83 5.18
N LEU A 352 21.73 29.49 5.75
CA LEU A 352 21.19 30.78 5.33
C LEU A 352 21.39 31.85 6.42
N SER A 353 21.17 33.12 6.06
CA SER A 353 20.96 34.18 7.03
C SER A 353 19.68 33.92 7.84
N LEU A 354 19.55 34.54 9.02
CA LEU A 354 18.35 34.39 9.84
C LEU A 354 17.08 34.81 9.08
N THR A 355 17.13 35.91 8.37
CA THR A 355 16.01 36.47 7.63
C THR A 355 15.64 35.58 6.42
N ASP A 356 16.62 35.10 5.68
CA ASP A 356 16.39 34.27 4.49
C ASP A 356 15.84 32.90 4.89
N ALA A 357 16.38 32.30 5.98
CA ALA A 357 15.86 31.06 6.51
C ALA A 357 14.40 31.19 7.00
N GLU A 358 14.06 32.29 7.68
CA GLU A 358 12.67 32.55 8.10
C GLU A 358 11.72 32.70 6.89
N GLN A 359 12.13 33.41 5.85
CA GLN A 359 11.35 33.55 4.61
C GLN A 359 11.09 32.17 3.97
N TYR A 360 12.13 31.37 3.81
CA TYR A 360 12.01 30.01 3.24
C TYR A 360 11.14 29.12 4.13
N PHE A 361 11.42 29.09 5.43
CA PHE A 361 10.68 28.30 6.42
C PHE A 361 9.16 28.53 6.34
N ASN A 362 8.74 29.80 6.19
CA ASN A 362 7.33 30.16 6.15
C ASN A 362 6.61 29.63 4.91
N THR A 363 7.33 29.34 3.83
CA THR A 363 6.75 28.80 2.59
C THR A 363 6.92 27.29 2.44
N ALA A 364 7.96 26.69 3.03
CA ALA A 364 8.23 25.26 2.91
C ALA A 364 7.11 24.41 3.51
N MET A 365 6.77 23.29 2.85
CA MET A 365 5.83 22.28 3.35
C MET A 365 6.37 20.87 3.08
N TYR A 366 5.86 19.88 3.83
CA TYR A 366 6.15 18.48 3.57
C TYR A 366 5.88 18.15 2.10
N GLY A 367 6.81 17.46 1.44
CA GLY A 367 6.66 17.07 0.04
C GLY A 367 7.17 18.10 -0.97
N ASP A 368 7.72 19.25 -0.55
CA ASP A 368 8.41 20.16 -1.47
C ASP A 368 9.74 19.55 -1.93
N PRO A 369 10.05 19.50 -3.23
CA PRO A 369 11.34 19.05 -3.73
C PRO A 369 12.44 20.08 -3.53
N VAL A 370 13.63 19.58 -3.15
CA VAL A 370 14.88 20.36 -3.07
C VAL A 370 15.91 19.69 -3.98
N GLU A 371 16.14 20.29 -5.14
CA GLU A 371 17.06 19.83 -6.17
C GLU A 371 18.48 20.32 -5.86
N VAL A 372 19.29 19.47 -5.22
CA VAL A 372 20.68 19.78 -4.86
C VAL A 372 21.60 19.34 -5.99
N THR A 373 22.51 20.23 -6.42
CA THR A 373 23.49 19.94 -7.47
C THR A 373 24.87 20.46 -7.08
N GLY A 374 25.90 19.98 -7.79
CA GLY A 374 27.26 20.51 -7.66
C GLY A 374 28.05 19.95 -6.49
N THR A 375 27.66 18.82 -5.90
CA THR A 375 28.42 18.11 -4.88
C THR A 375 28.89 16.74 -5.38
N ARG A 376 29.88 16.14 -4.67
CA ARG A 376 30.54 14.93 -5.13
C ARG A 376 29.82 13.60 -4.78
N ILE A 377 28.88 13.62 -3.83
CA ILE A 377 28.15 12.44 -3.39
C ILE A 377 26.68 12.59 -3.78
N GLN A 378 26.14 11.56 -4.40
CA GLN A 378 24.74 11.51 -4.76
C GLN A 378 23.88 11.00 -3.59
N LEU A 379 22.68 11.53 -3.47
CA LEU A 379 21.64 11.01 -2.57
C LEU A 379 21.33 9.56 -2.95
N SER A 380 21.22 8.69 -1.96
CA SER A 380 21.00 7.26 -2.15
C SER A 380 20.23 6.65 -0.98
N TYR A 381 19.96 5.34 -1.05
CA TYR A 381 19.37 4.57 0.05
C TYR A 381 20.14 4.68 1.38
N ALA A 382 21.44 4.99 1.33
CA ALA A 382 22.29 5.12 2.52
C ALA A 382 22.03 6.43 3.28
N ASP A 383 21.33 7.38 2.70
CA ASP A 383 21.12 8.72 3.25
C ASP A 383 19.76 8.89 3.92
N GLY A 384 18.98 7.80 4.05
CA GLY A 384 17.79 7.77 4.88
C GLY A 384 16.49 7.43 4.16
N ASP A 385 15.40 7.97 4.67
CA ASP A 385 14.04 7.48 4.50
C ASP A 385 13.46 7.80 3.12
N ILE A 386 13.60 9.05 2.65
CA ILE A 386 13.03 9.49 1.37
C ILE A 386 14.18 9.83 0.41
N TRP A 387 14.56 8.86 -0.41
CA TRP A 387 15.51 8.98 -1.51
C TRP A 387 14.89 8.60 -2.86
N ASP A 388 13.59 8.45 -2.89
CA ASP A 388 12.76 7.96 -3.99
C ASP A 388 13.10 8.60 -5.32
N TRP A 389 13.26 9.93 -5.32
CA TRP A 389 13.56 10.72 -6.51
C TRP A 389 15.01 10.63 -6.99
N ALA A 390 15.89 10.00 -6.20
CA ALA A 390 17.26 9.69 -6.63
C ALA A 390 17.32 8.48 -7.56
N VAL A 391 16.29 7.64 -7.55
CA VAL A 391 16.19 6.44 -8.40
C VAL A 391 15.60 6.82 -9.76
N PRO A 392 16.25 6.46 -10.90
CA PRO A 392 15.67 6.63 -12.23
C PRO A 392 14.31 5.94 -12.35
N TRP A 393 13.42 6.49 -13.18
CA TRP A 393 12.02 6.01 -13.24
C TRP A 393 11.89 4.53 -13.62
N ASP A 394 12.70 4.04 -14.58
CA ASP A 394 12.61 2.64 -15.00
C ASP A 394 13.14 1.69 -13.91
N GLU A 395 14.19 2.08 -13.19
CA GLU A 395 14.67 1.36 -12.01
C GLU A 395 13.65 1.38 -10.86
N TRP A 396 12.98 2.52 -10.65
CA TRP A 396 11.91 2.64 -9.66
C TRP A 396 10.77 1.66 -9.92
N LYS A 397 10.32 1.55 -11.17
CA LYS A 397 9.27 0.59 -11.56
C LYS A 397 9.73 -0.87 -11.37
N ALA A 398 10.99 -1.16 -11.61
CA ALA A 398 11.55 -2.50 -11.41
C ALA A 398 11.57 -2.94 -9.94
N MET A 399 11.47 -1.99 -8.99
CA MET A 399 11.35 -2.28 -7.55
C MET A 399 9.92 -2.63 -7.11
N SER A 400 8.93 -2.59 -7.99
CA SER A 400 7.58 -3.09 -7.72
C SER A 400 7.60 -4.62 -7.72
N ALA A 401 6.91 -5.24 -6.75
CA ALA A 401 6.76 -6.69 -6.73
C ALA A 401 5.83 -7.23 -7.83
N LEU A 402 5.19 -6.34 -8.60
CA LEU A 402 4.38 -6.66 -9.78
C LEU A 402 5.14 -6.44 -11.08
N SER A 403 6.39 -5.98 -11.03
CA SER A 403 7.25 -5.83 -12.20
C SER A 403 7.82 -7.18 -12.65
N ASP A 404 7.96 -7.34 -13.96
CA ASP A 404 8.73 -8.46 -14.56
C ASP A 404 10.23 -8.14 -14.68
N ASP A 405 10.63 -6.89 -14.40
CA ASP A 405 12.01 -6.42 -14.47
C ASP A 405 12.76 -6.72 -13.16
N GLU A 406 14.04 -6.98 -13.23
CA GLU A 406 14.89 -7.23 -12.08
C GLU A 406 15.22 -5.89 -11.37
N PRO A 407 15.03 -5.78 -10.01
CA PRO A 407 15.35 -4.57 -9.29
C PRO A 407 16.86 -4.26 -9.29
N PRO A 408 17.27 -2.99 -9.06
CA PRO A 408 18.68 -2.60 -9.02
C PRO A 408 19.47 -3.40 -7.98
N ALA A 409 20.58 -4.01 -8.41
CA ALA A 409 21.39 -4.92 -7.59
C ALA A 409 22.18 -4.24 -6.45
N ASP A 410 22.32 -2.91 -6.49
CA ASP A 410 23.06 -2.12 -5.50
C ASP A 410 22.18 -1.66 -4.31
N ILE A 411 20.87 -1.92 -4.34
CA ILE A 411 19.95 -1.63 -3.24
C ILE A 411 19.89 -2.86 -2.32
N PRO A 412 20.31 -2.74 -1.04
CA PRO A 412 20.28 -3.86 -0.11
C PRO A 412 18.85 -4.19 0.35
N ALA A 413 18.63 -5.43 0.78
CA ALA A 413 17.32 -5.86 1.31
C ALA A 413 16.91 -5.15 2.62
N SER A 414 17.86 -4.65 3.39
CA SER A 414 17.60 -3.92 4.64
C SER A 414 18.30 -2.58 4.62
N ALA A 415 17.64 -1.55 5.15
CA ALA A 415 18.24 -0.24 5.31
C ALA A 415 19.50 -0.33 6.20
N PRO A 416 20.56 0.43 5.88
CA PRO A 416 21.70 0.51 6.78
C PRO A 416 21.24 1.06 8.13
N VAL A 417 21.77 0.49 9.21
CA VAL A 417 21.59 1.06 10.55
C VAL A 417 22.08 2.51 10.46
N THR A 418 21.26 3.46 10.87
CA THR A 418 21.58 4.88 10.87
C THR A 418 23.02 5.07 11.38
N PRO A 419 23.91 5.73 10.62
CA PRO A 419 25.29 5.91 11.06
C PRO A 419 25.32 6.48 12.47
N SER A 420 26.19 5.99 13.34
CA SER A 420 26.38 6.50 14.71
C SER A 420 26.70 8.00 14.74
N ASP A 421 26.98 8.58 13.59
CA ASP A 421 27.32 9.97 13.34
C ASP A 421 26.12 10.84 12.95
N ALA A 422 24.92 10.25 12.76
CA ALA A 422 23.71 11.03 12.46
C ALA A 422 23.40 11.96 13.65
N PRO A 423 22.96 13.21 13.38
CA PRO A 423 22.60 14.15 14.43
C PRO A 423 21.50 13.57 15.32
N THR A 424 21.73 13.56 16.63
CA THR A 424 20.67 13.20 17.57
C THR A 424 19.62 14.29 17.60
N LEU A 425 18.39 13.91 17.34
CA LEU A 425 17.27 14.85 17.16
C LEU A 425 16.60 15.15 18.48
N SER A 426 16.49 16.41 18.85
CA SER A 426 15.60 16.88 19.92
C SER A 426 14.92 18.17 19.47
N GLY A 427 13.64 18.09 19.22
CA GLY A 427 12.79 19.23 18.87
C GLY A 427 11.33 18.77 18.72
N THR A 428 10.40 19.67 18.96
CA THR A 428 8.97 19.39 18.68
C THR A 428 8.67 19.88 17.27
N PRO A 429 8.17 19.00 16.36
CA PRO A 429 7.80 19.42 15.02
C PRO A 429 6.72 20.52 15.08
N THR A 430 6.89 21.57 14.31
CA THR A 430 5.85 22.57 14.13
C THR A 430 4.96 22.13 12.97
N THR A 431 3.92 21.36 13.26
CA THR A 431 2.87 21.06 12.29
C THR A 431 2.06 22.32 12.06
N THR A 432 2.27 22.99 10.93
CA THR A 432 1.33 24.00 10.44
C THR A 432 0.10 23.29 9.89
N THR A 433 -0.86 22.98 10.76
CA THR A 433 -2.22 22.68 10.32
C THR A 433 -2.78 23.99 9.78
N SER A 434 -2.94 24.11 8.48
CA SER A 434 -3.71 25.20 7.89
C SER A 434 -5.15 25.06 8.36
N ALA A 435 -5.58 25.90 9.31
CA ALA A 435 -6.96 25.98 9.73
C ALA A 435 -7.84 26.34 8.51
N PRO A 436 -8.99 25.71 8.32
CA PRO A 436 -9.91 26.10 7.26
C PRO A 436 -10.33 27.57 7.49
N ALA A 437 -10.23 28.37 6.43
CA ALA A 437 -10.68 29.75 6.44
C ALA A 437 -12.17 29.79 6.80
N THR A 438 -12.50 30.31 7.98
CA THR A 438 -13.87 30.59 8.36
C THR A 438 -14.38 31.74 7.50
N THR A 439 -15.18 31.43 6.49
CA THR A 439 -15.99 32.43 5.80
C THR A 439 -17.06 32.93 6.77
N SER A 440 -16.85 34.10 7.38
CA SER A 440 -17.88 34.82 8.07
C SER A 440 -18.84 35.39 7.03
N SER A 441 -19.99 34.74 6.85
CA SER A 441 -21.14 35.34 6.22
C SER A 441 -21.76 36.34 7.20
N GLY A 442 -21.44 37.62 7.03
CA GLY A 442 -22.20 38.72 7.63
C GLY A 442 -23.54 38.86 6.89
N GLY A 443 -24.64 38.69 7.59
CA GLY A 443 -25.97 39.05 7.17
C GLY A 443 -26.42 40.29 7.95
#